data_3dbf070d22574df4bc3725ab0e33c84d
#
_entry.id   3dbf070d22574df4bc3725ab0e33c84d
#
_cell.length_a   1.000
_cell.length_b   1.000
_cell.length_c   1.000
_cell.angle_alpha   90.00
_cell.angle_beta   90.00
_cell.angle_gamma   90.00
#
_symmetry.space_group_name_H-M   'P 1'
#
loop_
_entity.id
_entity.type
_entity.pdbx_description
1 polymer ?
#
loop_
_entity_poly.entity_id
_entity_poly.type
_entity_poly.pdbx_seq_one_letter_code
_entity_poly.pdbx_strand_id
1 'polypeptide(L)'
;MKLITNLLIKLGILKDDYDYHLIRASMVLILIFFGYQKWFPYEAQALIPYISHGPLIFWMYPVFGVRGATFFLGVSEWLFGALLFAGFWNKKLGILGALGSCASMIATSTIIPFMPDGWAASAGGFPAMTERVAFLMKDIVIFAASFYLLKQDVARVAFSMGVPTEYRKAA
;
A
#
# COMPACT_ATOMS: atom_id res chain seq x y z
N MET A 1 -5.49 32.06 -10.02
CA MET A 1 -4.35 31.17 -9.75
C MET A 1 -3.34 31.80 -8.80
N LYS A 2 -2.67 32.96 -9.15
CA LYS A 2 -1.64 33.59 -8.28
C LYS A 2 -2.08 33.84 -6.84
N LEU A 3 -3.34 34.29 -6.60
CA LEU A 3 -3.84 34.57 -5.25
C LEU A 3 -3.95 33.29 -4.41
N ILE A 4 -4.51 32.21 -4.99
CA ILE A 4 -4.66 30.91 -4.32
C ILE A 4 -3.27 30.33 -4.01
N THR A 5 -2.36 30.34 -4.99
CA THR A 5 -0.99 29.86 -4.80
C THR A 5 -0.27 30.60 -3.68
N ASN A 6 -0.36 31.94 -3.65
CA ASN A 6 0.25 32.73 -2.59
C ASN A 6 -0.37 32.47 -1.21
N LEU A 7 -1.68 32.23 -1.15
CA LEU A 7 -2.36 31.85 0.10
C LEU A 7 -1.85 30.51 0.62
N LEU A 8 -1.76 29.50 -0.25
CA LEU A 8 -1.26 28.16 0.10
C LEU A 8 0.20 28.20 0.58
N ILE A 9 1.05 29.00 -0.10
CA ILE A 9 2.44 29.21 0.33
C ILE A 9 2.49 29.86 1.72
N LYS A 10 1.66 30.88 1.98
CA LYS A 10 1.57 31.53 3.29
C LYS A 10 1.05 30.59 4.39
N LEU A 11 0.17 29.64 4.05
CA LEU A 11 -0.30 28.59 4.95
C LEU A 11 0.75 27.51 5.22
N GLY A 12 1.91 27.59 4.57
CA GLY A 12 3.04 26.71 4.84
C GLY A 12 2.99 25.35 4.14
N ILE A 13 2.21 25.20 3.05
CA ILE A 13 2.10 23.92 2.33
C ILE A 13 3.45 23.43 1.77
N LEU A 14 4.40 24.35 1.57
CA LEU A 14 5.77 24.04 1.11
C LEU A 14 6.77 23.93 2.27
N LYS A 15 6.31 24.09 3.52
CA LYS A 15 7.18 23.94 4.69
C LYS A 15 7.29 22.47 5.06
N ASP A 16 8.51 22.09 5.41
CA ASP A 16 8.82 20.78 5.98
C ASP A 16 8.30 19.61 5.13
N ASP A 17 8.66 18.41 5.43
CA ASP A 17 8.24 17.20 4.75
C ASP A 17 6.80 16.75 5.17
N TYR A 18 5.83 17.68 5.28
CA TYR A 18 4.47 17.33 5.74
C TYR A 18 3.78 16.30 4.85
N ASP A 19 3.91 16.41 3.53
CA ASP A 19 3.39 15.46 2.55
C ASP A 19 3.95 14.06 2.78
N TYR A 20 5.27 13.95 2.95
CA TYR A 20 5.94 12.71 3.26
C TYR A 20 5.49 12.11 4.60
N HIS A 21 5.38 12.92 5.64
CA HIS A 21 4.93 12.45 6.95
C HIS A 21 3.45 12.08 6.95
N LEU A 22 2.61 12.83 6.24
CA LEU A 22 1.18 12.53 6.10
C LEU A 22 0.95 11.21 5.35
N ILE A 23 1.64 11.01 4.22
CA ILE A 23 1.56 9.76 3.46
C ILE A 23 2.03 8.59 4.34
N ARG A 24 3.12 8.73 5.08
CA ARG A 24 3.62 7.69 5.98
C ARG A 24 2.61 7.36 7.07
N ALA A 25 2.06 8.36 7.75
CA ALA A 25 1.05 8.16 8.79
C ALA A 25 -0.20 7.46 8.24
N SER A 26 -0.68 7.88 7.07
CA SER A 26 -1.82 7.26 6.39
C SER A 26 -1.56 5.80 6.04
N MET A 27 -0.35 5.49 5.55
CA MET A 27 0.06 4.12 5.23
C MET A 27 0.13 3.23 6.48
N VAL A 28 0.67 3.75 7.59
CA VAL A 28 0.69 3.03 8.87
C VAL A 28 -0.73 2.73 9.34
N LEU A 29 -1.63 3.72 9.31
CA LEU A 29 -3.04 3.52 9.71
C LEU A 29 -3.72 2.47 8.83
N ILE A 30 -3.62 2.57 7.51
CA ILE A 30 -4.22 1.60 6.59
C ILE A 30 -3.73 0.18 6.91
N LEU A 31 -2.42 -0.04 6.99
CA LEU A 31 -1.87 -1.38 7.22
C LEU A 31 -2.24 -1.94 8.60
N ILE A 32 -2.31 -1.09 9.64
CA ILE A 32 -2.76 -1.53 10.97
C ILE A 32 -4.22 -1.97 10.93
N PHE A 33 -5.12 -1.16 10.35
CA PHE A 33 -6.57 -1.47 10.33
C PHE A 33 -6.89 -2.65 9.42
N PHE A 34 -6.30 -2.73 8.23
CA PHE A 34 -6.49 -3.88 7.35
C PHE A 34 -5.88 -5.16 7.94
N GLY A 35 -4.70 -5.08 8.54
CA GLY A 35 -4.10 -6.21 9.26
C GLY A 35 -4.94 -6.67 10.45
N TYR A 36 -5.58 -5.74 11.19
CA TYR A 36 -6.46 -6.08 12.29
C TYR A 36 -7.67 -6.90 11.84
N GLN A 37 -8.28 -6.57 10.70
CA GLN A 37 -9.44 -7.31 10.17
C GLN A 37 -9.11 -8.79 9.90
N LYS A 38 -7.87 -9.11 9.56
CA LYS A 38 -7.42 -10.48 9.23
C LYS A 38 -7.53 -11.46 10.42
N TRP A 39 -7.70 -10.97 11.63
CA TRP A 39 -7.88 -11.81 12.82
C TRP A 39 -9.29 -12.40 12.95
N PHE A 40 -10.27 -11.88 12.21
CA PHE A 40 -11.67 -12.28 12.34
C PHE A 40 -12.10 -13.33 11.29
N PRO A 41 -13.01 -14.26 11.67
CA PRO A 41 -13.49 -15.30 10.76
C PRO A 41 -14.21 -14.77 9.52
N TYR A 42 -14.96 -13.68 9.64
CA TYR A 42 -15.69 -13.09 8.51
C TYR A 42 -14.75 -12.64 7.38
N GLU A 43 -13.61 -12.07 7.74
CA GLU A 43 -12.61 -11.62 6.77
C GLU A 43 -11.97 -12.81 6.05
N ALA A 44 -11.71 -13.90 6.77
CA ALA A 44 -11.18 -15.12 6.16
C ALA A 44 -12.11 -15.68 5.08
N GLN A 45 -13.43 -15.62 5.29
CA GLN A 45 -14.42 -16.03 4.29
C GLN A 45 -14.50 -15.02 3.13
N ALA A 46 -14.47 -13.72 3.44
CA ALA A 46 -14.50 -12.68 2.43
C ALA A 46 -13.31 -12.72 1.48
N LEU A 47 -12.13 -13.17 1.94
CA LEU A 47 -10.92 -13.25 1.14
C LEU A 47 -10.84 -14.46 0.21
N ILE A 48 -11.74 -15.47 0.34
CA ILE A 48 -11.69 -16.68 -0.48
C ILE A 48 -11.64 -16.37 -1.98
N PRO A 49 -12.54 -15.56 -2.56
CA PRO A 49 -12.51 -15.27 -4.00
C PRO A 49 -11.24 -14.53 -4.43
N TYR A 50 -10.65 -13.72 -3.55
CA TYR A 50 -9.44 -12.96 -3.87
C TYR A 50 -8.20 -13.85 -3.91
N ILE A 51 -7.97 -14.63 -2.86
CA ILE A 51 -6.78 -15.48 -2.76
C ILE A 51 -6.85 -16.64 -3.78
N SER A 52 -8.02 -17.28 -3.94
CA SER A 52 -8.18 -18.40 -4.88
C SER A 52 -7.93 -18.02 -6.35
N HIS A 53 -8.19 -16.76 -6.73
CA HIS A 53 -8.02 -16.28 -8.11
C HIS A 53 -6.79 -15.37 -8.27
N GLY A 54 -6.02 -15.16 -7.19
CA GLY A 54 -4.83 -14.34 -7.23
C GLY A 54 -3.63 -15.09 -7.81
N PRO A 55 -3.10 -14.70 -9.00
CA PRO A 55 -2.04 -15.46 -9.67
C PRO A 55 -0.74 -15.55 -8.85
N LEU A 56 -0.50 -14.61 -7.95
CA LEU A 56 0.70 -14.59 -7.11
C LEU A 56 0.47 -15.09 -5.68
N ILE A 57 -0.79 -15.33 -5.26
CA ILE A 57 -1.12 -15.66 -3.87
C ILE A 57 -1.99 -16.91 -3.69
N PHE A 58 -2.48 -17.55 -4.77
CA PHE A 58 -3.34 -18.75 -4.70
C PHE A 58 -2.70 -19.91 -3.92
N TRP A 59 -1.36 -19.99 -3.92
CA TRP A 59 -0.59 -21.00 -3.21
C TRP A 59 -0.73 -20.94 -1.68
N MET A 60 -1.21 -19.82 -1.15
CA MET A 60 -1.35 -19.65 0.30
C MET A 60 -2.35 -20.62 0.91
N TYR A 61 -3.42 -20.96 0.19
CA TYR A 61 -4.43 -21.90 0.73
C TYR A 61 -3.94 -23.34 0.82
N PRO A 62 -3.29 -23.92 -0.19
CA PRO A 62 -2.66 -25.23 -0.05
C PRO A 62 -1.63 -25.31 1.07
N VAL A 63 -0.92 -24.22 1.36
CA VAL A 63 0.16 -24.20 2.36
C VAL A 63 -0.38 -23.94 3.78
N PHE A 64 -1.26 -22.95 3.95
CA PHE A 64 -1.68 -22.46 5.27
C PHE A 64 -3.15 -22.73 5.60
N GLY A 65 -3.94 -23.20 4.64
CA GLY A 65 -5.40 -23.22 4.76
C GLY A 65 -6.01 -21.83 4.80
N VAL A 66 -7.35 -21.74 4.83
CA VAL A 66 -8.07 -20.45 4.74
C VAL A 66 -7.72 -19.51 5.91
N ARG A 67 -7.74 -20.00 7.13
CA ARG A 67 -7.43 -19.20 8.33
C ARG A 67 -5.96 -18.84 8.42
N GLY A 68 -5.07 -19.80 8.13
CA GLY A 68 -3.63 -19.57 8.18
C GLY A 68 -3.17 -18.53 7.14
N ALA A 69 -3.72 -18.58 5.92
CA ALA A 69 -3.45 -17.57 4.88
C ALA A 69 -3.89 -16.17 5.33
N THR A 70 -5.06 -16.05 5.95
CA THR A 70 -5.55 -14.76 6.48
C THR A 70 -4.65 -14.23 7.58
N PHE A 71 -4.22 -15.09 8.52
CA PHE A 71 -3.27 -14.69 9.56
C PHE A 71 -1.91 -14.28 8.99
N PHE A 72 -1.42 -15.01 7.98
CA PHE A 72 -0.17 -14.65 7.31
C PHE A 72 -0.25 -13.24 6.70
N LEU A 73 -1.35 -12.91 6.04
CA LEU A 73 -1.59 -11.57 5.50
C LEU A 73 -1.64 -10.51 6.62
N GLY A 74 -2.40 -10.79 7.70
CA GLY A 74 -2.51 -9.87 8.84
C GLY A 74 -1.18 -9.58 9.52
N VAL A 75 -0.36 -10.62 9.75
CA VAL A 75 0.99 -10.48 10.32
C VAL A 75 1.88 -9.68 9.37
N SER A 76 1.80 -9.95 8.06
CA SER A 76 2.60 -9.21 7.06
C SER A 76 2.22 -7.73 7.02
N GLU A 77 0.92 -7.40 7.02
CA GLU A 77 0.44 -6.01 7.03
C GLU A 77 0.88 -5.28 8.32
N TRP A 78 0.78 -5.93 9.47
CA TRP A 78 1.25 -5.36 10.73
C TRP A 78 2.76 -5.18 10.78
N LEU A 79 3.53 -6.14 10.26
CA LEU A 79 4.98 -6.04 10.15
C LEU A 79 5.37 -4.84 9.26
N PHE A 80 4.76 -4.72 8.08
CA PHE A 80 5.07 -3.60 7.18
C PHE A 80 4.60 -2.26 7.77
N GLY A 81 3.44 -2.23 8.43
CA GLY A 81 2.96 -1.07 9.17
C GLY A 81 3.91 -0.64 10.28
N ALA A 82 4.39 -1.59 11.09
CA ALA A 82 5.36 -1.33 12.15
C ALA A 82 6.71 -0.83 11.61
N LEU A 83 7.20 -1.42 10.51
CA LEU A 83 8.43 -0.98 9.85
C LEU A 83 8.30 0.42 9.24
N LEU A 84 7.15 0.74 8.63
CA LEU A 84 6.85 2.09 8.14
C LEU A 84 6.76 3.09 9.31
N PHE A 85 6.16 2.71 10.42
CA PHE A 85 6.11 3.53 11.63
C PHE A 85 7.52 3.79 12.17
N ALA A 86 8.32 2.75 12.33
CA ALA A 86 9.72 2.89 12.74
C ALA A 86 10.54 3.76 11.76
N GLY A 87 10.12 3.85 10.49
CA GLY A 87 10.68 4.72 9.47
C GLY A 87 10.58 6.22 9.76
N PHE A 88 9.78 6.66 10.73
CA PHE A 88 9.82 8.04 11.22
C PHE A 88 11.20 8.38 11.80
N TRP A 89 11.83 7.45 12.48
CA TRP A 89 13.13 7.62 13.14
C TRP A 89 14.29 6.96 12.37
N ASN A 90 14.04 5.77 11.81
CA ASN A 90 15.07 5.01 11.09
C ASN A 90 14.62 4.71 9.65
N LYS A 91 15.17 5.48 8.68
CA LYS A 91 14.81 5.37 7.26
C LYS A 91 15.12 4.00 6.65
N LYS A 92 16.11 3.26 7.18
CA LYS A 92 16.39 1.89 6.71
C LYS A 92 15.24 0.93 7.02
N LEU A 93 14.61 1.07 8.18
CA LEU A 93 13.40 0.30 8.53
C LEU A 93 12.21 0.73 7.66
N GLY A 94 12.09 2.03 7.39
CA GLY A 94 11.09 2.56 6.45
C GLY A 94 11.22 1.95 5.05
N ILE A 95 12.45 1.80 4.55
CA ILE A 95 12.72 1.12 3.26
C ILE A 95 12.19 -0.30 3.27
N LEU A 96 12.46 -1.08 4.32
CA LEU A 96 11.99 -2.47 4.42
C LEU A 96 10.46 -2.54 4.46
N GLY A 97 9.81 -1.68 5.25
CA GLY A 97 8.35 -1.60 5.31
C GLY A 97 7.71 -1.22 3.96
N ALA A 98 8.30 -0.24 3.28
CA ALA A 98 7.82 0.20 1.98
C ALA A 98 8.02 -0.87 0.90
N LEU A 99 9.15 -1.59 0.89
CA LEU A 99 9.39 -2.72 -0.02
C LEU A 99 8.38 -3.85 0.18
N GLY A 100 8.15 -4.25 1.45
CA GLY A 100 7.15 -5.28 1.76
C GLY A 100 5.75 -4.87 1.35
N SER A 101 5.36 -3.62 1.62
CA SER A 101 4.07 -3.06 1.21
C SER A 101 3.94 -3.02 -0.33
N CYS A 102 4.97 -2.57 -1.06
CA CYS A 102 4.98 -2.60 -2.53
C CYS A 102 4.77 -4.02 -3.07
N ALA A 103 5.51 -5.01 -2.55
CA ALA A 103 5.38 -6.39 -2.99
C ALA A 103 3.96 -6.94 -2.72
N SER A 104 3.40 -6.64 -1.56
CA SER A 104 2.04 -7.04 -1.18
C SER A 104 0.99 -6.43 -2.13
N MET A 105 1.07 -5.11 -2.38
CA MET A 105 0.11 -4.41 -3.24
C MET A 105 0.24 -4.81 -4.72
N ILE A 106 1.43 -5.13 -5.20
CA ILE A 106 1.60 -5.73 -6.53
C ILE A 106 0.86 -7.07 -6.58
N ALA A 107 1.08 -7.94 -5.60
CA ALA A 107 0.45 -9.25 -5.57
C ALA A 107 -1.08 -9.16 -5.57
N THR A 108 -1.66 -8.27 -4.77
CA THR A 108 -3.12 -8.08 -4.71
C THR A 108 -3.69 -7.37 -5.94
N SER A 109 -2.98 -6.39 -6.51
CA SER A 109 -3.40 -5.71 -7.75
C SER A 109 -3.47 -6.66 -8.95
N THR A 110 -2.63 -7.70 -9.00
CA THR A 110 -2.67 -8.70 -10.07
C THR A 110 -3.94 -9.56 -10.06
N ILE A 111 -4.72 -9.51 -8.99
CA ILE A 111 -6.01 -10.23 -8.89
C ILE A 111 -7.08 -9.60 -9.78
N ILE A 112 -7.02 -8.29 -10.01
CA ILE A 112 -8.07 -7.50 -10.67
C ILE A 112 -8.57 -8.15 -11.98
N PRO A 113 -7.71 -8.52 -12.93
CA PRO A 113 -8.18 -9.12 -14.19
C PRO A 113 -8.74 -10.54 -14.03
N PHE A 114 -8.45 -11.23 -12.94
CA PHE A 114 -8.85 -12.61 -12.67
C PHE A 114 -10.00 -12.73 -11.67
N MET A 115 -10.52 -11.59 -11.18
CA MET A 115 -11.58 -11.58 -10.17
C MET A 115 -12.90 -12.10 -10.77
N PRO A 116 -13.48 -13.21 -10.27
CA PRO A 116 -14.77 -13.68 -10.69
C PRO A 116 -15.85 -12.64 -10.36
N ASP A 117 -16.75 -12.41 -11.31
CA ASP A 117 -17.81 -11.38 -11.20
C ASP A 117 -17.28 -9.98 -10.86
N GLY A 118 -16.04 -9.68 -11.29
CA GLY A 118 -15.40 -8.40 -11.03
C GLY A 118 -16.00 -7.23 -11.80
N TRP A 119 -16.71 -7.50 -12.88
CA TRP A 119 -17.30 -6.51 -13.78
C TRP A 119 -18.80 -6.69 -13.84
N ALA A 120 -19.56 -5.60 -13.67
CA ALA A 120 -21.01 -5.63 -13.57
C ALA A 120 -21.68 -5.94 -14.92
N ALA A 121 -22.09 -7.17 -15.12
CA ALA A 121 -22.79 -7.60 -16.35
C ALA A 121 -24.07 -6.79 -16.64
N SER A 122 -24.79 -6.36 -15.60
CA SER A 122 -25.98 -5.50 -15.68
C SER A 122 -25.70 -4.11 -16.27
N ALA A 123 -24.42 -3.67 -16.23
CA ALA A 123 -23.97 -2.38 -16.78
C ALA A 123 -23.10 -2.55 -18.04
N GLY A 124 -23.13 -3.73 -18.68
CA GLY A 124 -22.38 -4.03 -19.89
C GLY A 124 -20.97 -4.60 -19.64
N GLY A 125 -20.60 -4.91 -18.40
CA GLY A 125 -19.30 -5.46 -18.06
C GLY A 125 -18.22 -4.37 -17.90
N PHE A 126 -17.00 -4.68 -18.35
CA PHE A 126 -15.87 -3.72 -18.25
C PHE A 126 -16.22 -2.39 -18.96
N PRO A 127 -15.92 -1.22 -18.36
CA PRO A 127 -15.16 -0.98 -17.10
C PRO A 127 -16.05 -0.79 -15.86
N ALA A 128 -17.31 -1.23 -15.86
CA ALA A 128 -18.20 -1.10 -14.71
C ALA A 128 -17.80 -2.10 -13.62
N MET A 129 -17.16 -1.60 -12.55
CA MET A 129 -16.64 -2.41 -11.45
C MET A 129 -17.73 -2.86 -10.49
N THR A 130 -17.63 -4.11 -10.03
CA THR A 130 -18.34 -4.55 -8.81
C THR A 130 -17.55 -4.15 -7.56
N GLU A 131 -18.15 -4.32 -6.37
CA GLU A 131 -17.47 -4.06 -5.10
C GLU A 131 -16.14 -4.79 -4.95
N ARG A 132 -16.02 -6.01 -5.52
CA ARG A 132 -14.80 -6.81 -5.45
C ARG A 132 -13.62 -6.15 -6.14
N VAL A 133 -13.81 -5.70 -7.39
CA VAL A 133 -12.75 -4.98 -8.12
C VAL A 133 -12.54 -3.59 -7.52
N ALA A 134 -13.59 -2.86 -7.16
CA ALA A 134 -13.48 -1.56 -6.52
C ALA A 134 -12.65 -1.63 -5.22
N PHE A 135 -12.81 -2.71 -4.44
CA PHE A 135 -11.98 -2.95 -3.26
C PHE A 135 -10.49 -3.11 -3.59
N LEU A 136 -10.17 -3.79 -4.68
CA LEU A 136 -8.77 -3.99 -5.11
C LEU A 136 -8.15 -2.73 -5.73
N MET A 137 -8.96 -1.82 -6.30
CA MET A 137 -8.44 -0.60 -6.92
C MET A 137 -7.71 0.32 -5.95
N LYS A 138 -8.04 0.28 -4.65
CA LYS A 138 -7.28 1.02 -3.63
C LYS A 138 -5.82 0.58 -3.53
N ASP A 139 -5.53 -0.69 -3.85
CA ASP A 139 -4.18 -1.26 -3.72
C ASP A 139 -3.20 -0.62 -4.71
N ILE A 140 -3.70 -0.13 -5.84
CA ILE A 140 -2.91 0.66 -6.81
C ILE A 140 -2.45 1.97 -6.17
N VAL A 141 -3.34 2.65 -5.42
CA VAL A 141 -2.99 3.90 -4.73
C VAL A 141 -2.05 3.64 -3.56
N ILE A 142 -2.30 2.56 -2.80
CA ILE A 142 -1.43 2.14 -1.69
C ILE A 142 -0.04 1.76 -2.22
N PHE A 143 0.04 1.10 -3.38
CA PHE A 143 1.31 0.83 -4.06
C PHE A 143 2.06 2.12 -4.41
N ALA A 144 1.38 3.08 -5.03
CA ALA A 144 2.00 4.36 -5.39
C ALA A 144 2.52 5.12 -4.15
N ALA A 145 1.75 5.15 -3.06
CA ALA A 145 2.17 5.74 -1.79
C ALA A 145 3.36 5.01 -1.16
N SER A 146 3.36 3.66 -1.20
CA SER A 146 4.49 2.83 -0.73
C SER A 146 5.75 3.10 -1.53
N PHE A 147 5.63 3.18 -2.87
CA PHE A 147 6.75 3.47 -3.76
C PHE A 147 7.31 4.89 -3.56
N TYR A 148 6.43 5.86 -3.33
CA TYR A 148 6.84 7.22 -2.96
C TYR A 148 7.68 7.21 -1.67
N LEU A 149 7.20 6.55 -0.61
CA LEU A 149 7.93 6.43 0.65
C LEU A 149 9.27 5.70 0.49
N LEU A 150 9.29 4.62 -0.30
CA LEU A 150 10.50 3.89 -0.64
C LEU A 150 11.55 4.81 -1.27
N LYS A 151 11.15 5.54 -2.32
CA LYS A 151 12.02 6.50 -3.02
C LYS A 151 12.57 7.55 -2.06
N GLN A 152 11.70 8.13 -1.23
CA GLN A 152 12.09 9.17 -0.28
C GLN A 152 13.06 8.67 0.79
N ASP A 153 12.83 7.47 1.34
CA ASP A 153 13.72 6.91 2.36
C ASP A 153 15.07 6.51 1.77
N VAL A 154 15.08 5.90 0.57
CA VAL A 154 16.32 5.57 -0.15
C VAL A 154 17.15 6.83 -0.41
N ALA A 155 16.52 7.91 -0.88
CA ALA A 155 17.22 9.19 -1.12
C ALA A 155 17.84 9.75 0.16
N ARG A 156 17.12 9.71 1.30
CA ARG A 156 17.63 10.18 2.59
C ARG A 156 18.79 9.34 3.11
N VAL A 157 18.71 8.00 2.95
CA VAL A 157 19.80 7.11 3.34
C VAL A 157 21.01 7.30 2.43
N ALA A 158 20.82 7.39 1.11
CA ALA A 158 21.91 7.65 0.16
C ALA A 158 22.62 8.96 0.47
N PHE A 159 21.88 10.02 0.78
CA PHE A 159 22.45 11.31 1.17
C PHE A 159 23.30 11.19 2.44
N SER A 160 22.83 10.45 3.46
CA SER A 160 23.59 10.22 4.69
C SER A 160 24.88 9.41 4.50
N MET A 161 24.95 8.64 3.41
CA MET A 161 26.12 7.84 3.02
C MET A 161 27.09 8.60 2.09
N GLY A 162 26.81 9.86 1.77
CA GLY A 162 27.63 10.67 0.87
C GLY A 162 27.57 10.27 -0.60
N VAL A 163 26.57 9.47 -1.01
CA VAL A 163 26.38 9.11 -2.40
C VAL A 163 25.88 10.33 -3.17
N PRO A 164 26.56 10.77 -4.26
CA PRO A 164 26.08 11.88 -5.09
C PRO A 164 24.72 11.49 -5.68
N THR A 165 23.66 12.12 -5.21
CA THR A 165 22.34 11.89 -5.78
C THR A 165 22.10 12.93 -6.88
N GLU A 166 22.15 12.52 -8.16
CA GLU A 166 21.62 13.31 -9.28
C GLU A 166 20.12 13.60 -9.14
N TYR A 167 19.47 12.94 -8.18
CA TYR A 167 18.03 12.98 -7.90
C TYR A 167 17.56 14.23 -7.13
N ARG A 168 18.47 15.16 -6.79
CA ARG A 168 18.14 16.42 -6.10
C ARG A 168 17.28 17.39 -6.94
N LYS A 169 17.14 17.14 -8.25
CA LYS A 169 16.38 18.02 -9.17
C LYS A 169 14.90 17.66 -9.33
N ALA A 170 14.43 16.60 -8.70
CA ALA A 170 13.05 16.07 -8.84
C ALA A 170 12.25 16.03 -7.51
N ALA A 171 12.75 16.65 -6.46
CA ALA A 171 12.06 16.81 -5.19
C ALA A 171 11.56 18.25 -5.01
#